data_cd4c9dfd4e9d4b38295dafd9c5dde534
#
_entry.id   cd4c9dfd4e9d4b38295dafd9c5dde534
#
_cell.length_a   1.000
_cell.length_b   1.000
_cell.length_c   1.000
_cell.angle_alpha   90.00
_cell.angle_beta   90.00
_cell.angle_gamma   90.00
#
_symmetry.space_group_name_H-M   'P 1'
#
loop_
_entity.id
_entity.type
_entity.pdbx_description
1 polymer ?
#
loop_
_entity_poly.entity_id
_entity_poly.type
_entity_poly.pdbx_seq_one_letter_code
_entity_poly.pdbx_strand_id
1 'polypeptide(L)' 'MTDPILTLPEVAVLLKVAEKTVYTMARRGQIPAFKVRGQWRFKHDDINGWIDEQKASVKGNAEKGGSDV' A
#
# COMPACT_ATOMS: atom_id res chain seq x y z
N MET A 1 18.84 7.27 -6.44
CA MET A 1 18.87 7.19 -6.00
C MET A 1 18.18 7.07 -5.27
N THR A 2 17.69 6.95 -5.13
CA THR A 2 17.15 6.95 -4.23
C THR A 2 15.94 6.45 -4.20
N ASP A 3 15.55 5.65 -3.39
CA ASP A 3 14.43 5.18 -3.22
C ASP A 3 13.63 6.04 -2.52
N PRO A 4 12.64 6.58 -2.97
CA PRO A 4 11.85 7.54 -2.30
C PRO A 4 11.14 6.91 -1.14
N ILE A 5 11.08 7.67 -0.08
CA ILE A 5 10.29 7.33 1.08
C ILE A 5 8.98 8.07 0.93
N LEU A 6 7.88 7.38 1.12
CA LEU A 6 6.56 7.96 0.95
C LEU A 6 5.93 8.28 2.29
N THR A 7 5.16 9.33 2.32
CA THR A 7 4.38 9.67 3.51
C THR A 7 3.03 8.97 3.41
N LEU A 8 2.29 8.97 4.50
CA LEU A 8 0.98 8.34 4.52
C LEU A 8 0.03 8.97 3.50
N PRO A 9 -0.06 10.30 3.39
CA PRO A 9 -0.92 10.87 2.36
C PRO A 9 -0.48 10.48 0.95
N GLU A 10 0.82 10.34 0.73
CA GLU A 10 1.29 9.96 -0.59
C GLU A 10 0.89 8.54 -0.94
N VAL A 11 0.93 7.64 0.04
CA VAL A 11 0.50 6.27 -0.20
C VAL A 11 -1.01 6.23 -0.44
N ALA A 12 -1.76 7.05 0.28
CA ALA A 12 -3.20 7.10 0.09
C ALA A 12 -3.54 7.52 -1.33
N VAL A 13 -2.83 8.51 -1.85
CA VAL A 13 -3.05 8.96 -3.21
C VAL A 13 -2.64 7.86 -4.20
N LEU A 14 -1.52 7.23 -3.95
CA LEU A 14 -1.02 6.19 -4.83
C LEU A 14 -2.01 5.02 -4.91
N LEU A 15 -2.56 4.63 -3.79
CA LEU A 15 -3.49 3.51 -3.73
C LEU A 15 -4.94 3.95 -3.98
N LYS A 16 -5.16 5.24 -4.03
CA LYS A 16 -6.49 5.80 -4.26
C LYS A 16 -7.47 5.40 -3.18
N VAL A 17 -7.02 5.48 -1.95
CA VAL A 17 -7.87 5.21 -0.79
C VAL A 17 -7.73 6.35 0.19
N ALA A 18 -8.58 6.40 1.17
CA ALA A 18 -8.52 7.45 2.20
C ALA A 18 -7.29 7.30 3.06
N GLU A 19 -6.78 8.41 3.56
CA GLU A 19 -5.64 8.39 4.46
C GLU A 19 -5.92 7.55 5.69
N LYS A 20 -7.13 7.64 6.21
CA LYS A 20 -7.52 6.88 7.37
C LYS A 20 -7.38 5.38 7.12
N THR A 21 -7.69 4.96 5.90
CA THR A 21 -7.58 3.55 5.53
C THR A 21 -6.11 3.11 5.57
N VAL A 22 -5.21 3.94 5.04
CA VAL A 22 -3.81 3.61 5.06
C VAL A 22 -3.28 3.57 6.50
N TYR A 23 -3.72 4.52 7.30
CA TYR A 23 -3.30 4.57 8.70
C TYR A 23 -3.70 3.27 9.42
N THR A 24 -4.93 2.83 9.21
CA THR A 24 -5.42 1.61 9.83
C THR A 24 -4.61 0.40 9.35
N MET A 25 -4.33 0.34 8.07
CA MET A 25 -3.56 -0.77 7.53
C MET A 25 -2.14 -0.79 8.10
N ALA A 26 -1.55 0.39 8.27
CA ALA A 26 -0.21 0.48 8.82
C ALA A 26 -0.21 0.02 10.27
N ARG A 27 -1.20 0.46 11.04
CA ARG A 27 -1.27 0.06 12.44
C ARG A 27 -1.46 -1.43 12.60
N ARG A 28 -2.16 -2.06 11.69
CA ARG A 28 -2.43 -3.49 11.77
C ARG A 28 -1.36 -4.34 11.12
N GLY A 29 -0.34 -3.72 10.56
CA GLY A 29 0.69 -4.48 9.89
C GLY A 29 0.26 -5.11 8.58
N GLN A 30 -0.77 -4.55 7.97
CA GLN A 30 -1.31 -5.09 6.73
C GLN A 30 -0.61 -4.51 5.51
N ILE A 31 0.24 -3.52 5.69
CA ILE A 31 0.95 -2.88 4.61
C ILE A 31 2.35 -2.60 5.12
N PRO A 32 3.40 -2.73 4.31
CA PRO A 32 4.75 -2.49 4.78
C PRO A 32 4.93 -1.03 5.14
N ALA A 33 5.22 -0.77 6.39
CA ALA A 33 5.34 0.57 6.90
C ALA A 33 6.34 0.60 8.05
N PHE A 34 6.90 1.76 8.31
CA PHE A 34 7.76 1.91 9.47
C PHE A 34 7.54 3.30 10.03
N LYS A 35 7.97 3.52 11.25
CA LYS A 35 7.79 4.81 11.89
C LYS A 35 9.09 5.55 12.03
N VAL A 36 9.04 6.84 11.72
CA VAL A 36 10.18 7.72 11.91
C VAL A 36 9.66 8.85 12.75
N ARG A 37 10.18 8.96 13.98
CA ARG A 37 9.75 10.01 14.90
C ARG A 37 8.24 10.03 15.08
N GLY A 38 7.66 8.87 15.22
CA GLY A 38 6.23 8.77 15.46
C GLY A 38 5.35 8.99 14.25
N GLN A 39 5.95 9.12 13.09
CA GLN A 39 5.16 9.29 11.86
C GLN A 39 5.35 8.12 10.94
N TRP A 40 4.28 7.70 10.31
CA TRP A 40 4.34 6.57 9.41
C TRP A 40 5.05 6.94 8.12
N ARG A 41 5.91 6.04 7.66
CA ARG A 41 6.61 6.20 6.38
C ARG A 41 6.60 4.87 5.66
N PHE A 42 6.74 4.91 4.36
CA PHE A 42 6.64 3.72 3.53
C PHE A 42 7.73 3.77 2.49
N LYS A 43 8.38 2.66 2.24
CA LYS A 43 9.41 2.62 1.25
C LYS A 43 8.77 2.28 -0.09
N HIS A 44 9.09 3.05 -1.11
CA HIS A 44 8.44 2.91 -2.41
C HIS A 44 8.55 1.47 -2.94
N ASP A 45 9.73 0.87 -2.85
CA ASP A 45 9.90 -0.48 -3.33
C ASP A 45 9.06 -1.48 -2.56
N ASP A 46 8.92 -1.28 -1.26
CA ASP A 46 8.11 -2.17 -0.44
C ASP A 46 6.65 -2.06 -0.84
N ILE A 47 6.20 -0.85 -1.11
CA ILE A 47 4.81 -0.62 -1.51
C ILE A 47 4.56 -1.25 -2.89
N ASN A 48 5.49 -1.11 -3.81
CA ASN A 48 5.33 -1.74 -5.12
C ASN A 48 5.26 -3.25 -5.01
N GLY A 49 6.09 -3.86 -4.17
CA GLY A 49 6.04 -5.29 -3.96
C GLY A 49 4.73 -5.72 -3.33
N TRP A 50 4.24 -4.92 -2.38
CA TRP A 50 2.98 -5.21 -1.73
C TRP A 50 1.82 -5.12 -2.73
N ILE A 51 1.85 -4.13 -3.61
CA ILE A 51 0.82 -4.00 -4.64
C ILE A 51 0.85 -5.23 -5.56
N ASP A 52 2.03 -5.68 -5.93
CA ASP A 52 2.14 -6.86 -6.78
C ASP A 52 1.57 -8.07 -6.08
N GLU A 53 1.78 -8.20 -4.79
CA GLU A 53 1.21 -9.30 -4.04
C GLU A 53 -0.30 -9.24 -4.00
N GLN A 54 -0.86 -8.05 -3.87
CA GLN A 54 -2.30 -7.89 -3.86
C GLN A 54 -2.88 -8.26 -5.22
N LYS A 55 -2.22 -7.85 -6.29
CA LYS A 55 -2.66 -8.18 -7.62
C LYS A 55 -2.59 -9.68 -7.86
N ALA A 56 -1.56 -10.32 -7.41
CA ALA A 56 -1.41 -11.75 -7.59
C ALA A 56 -2.45 -12.51 -6.79
N SER A 57 -2.77 -12.05 -5.60
CA SER A 57 -3.71 -12.74 -4.78
C SER A 57 -5.12 -12.67 -5.36
N VAL A 58 -5.44 -11.62 -6.04
CA VAL A 58 -6.75 -11.46 -6.61
C VAL A 58 -6.85 -12.02 -8.01
N LYS A 59 -5.70 -12.15 -8.69
CA LYS A 59 -5.69 -12.53 -10.01
C LYS A 59 -6.44 -13.78 -10.31
N GLY A 60 -6.34 -14.72 -9.50
CA GLY A 60 -6.99 -15.96 -9.70
C GLY A 60 -8.46 -15.80 -9.75
N ASN A 61 -9.01 -14.86 -8.99
CA ASN A 61 -10.36 -14.68 -9.02
C ASN A 61 -10.72 -13.66 -9.94
N ALA A 62 -9.82 -12.80 -10.19
CA ALA A 62 -10.17 -11.68 -10.94
C ALA A 62 -10.55 -11.94 -12.26
N GLU A 63 -10.15 -12.99 -12.70
CA GLU A 63 -10.44 -13.18 -13.92
C GLU A 63 -11.76 -13.15 -14.05
N LYS A 64 -12.42 -13.40 -13.22
CA LYS A 64 -13.66 -13.32 -13.33
C LYS A 64 -14.05 -12.12 -12.98
N GLY A 65 -13.66 -11.59 -12.71
CA GLY A 65 -14.03 -10.49 -12.42
C GLY A 65 -13.78 -9.51 -12.69
N GLY A 66 -13.28 -9.57 -12.98
CA GLY A 66 -13.00 -8.68 -13.15
C GLY A 66 -13.50 -7.86 -13.08
N SER A 67 -13.79 -8.06 -12.87
CA SER A 67 -14.13 -7.40 -12.73
C SER A 67 -14.58 -6.69 -12.17
N ASP A 68 -14.55 -6.83 -11.91
CA ASP A 68 -14.94 -6.19 -11.37
C ASP A 68 -14.96 -5.42 -10.98
N VAL A 69 -14.91 -5.36 -11.14
CA VAL A 69 -14.83 -4.75 -10.82
C VAL A 69 -14.94 -4.40 -10.88
#